data_2e54c9acecf177d234bf09413c07029a
#
_entry.id   2e54c9acecf177d234bf09413c07029a
#
_cell.length_a   1.000
_cell.length_b   1.000
_cell.length_c   1.000
_cell.angle_alpha   90.00
_cell.angle_beta   90.00
_cell.angle_gamma   90.00
#
_symmetry.space_group_name_H-M   'P 1'
#
loop_
_entity.id
_entity.type
_entity.pdbx_description
1 polymer ?
#
loop_
_entity_poly.entity_id
_entity_poly.type
_entity_poly.pdbx_seq_one_letter_code
_entity_poly.pdbx_strand_id
1 'polypeptide(L)'
;MKTTHTIPTHSLLNNNVNYQYIDSYQETFISTKTITAEDLGKAFFATGPKWVGALMNFRDKIVSALGLKTSSKVSNREAYLNNLKWEAGDQIGIFKVYDKSANELIIGEDDKHLDFRVSLLLQPTENSYQKTLSITTVVTIHNTLGKLYFLPIKPFHQFIVPRMLRGMIKGLAA
;
A
#
# COMPACT_ATOMS: atom_id res chain seq x y z
N MET A 1 -5.81 -6.33 15.92
CA MET A 1 -6.05 -5.87 14.54
C MET A 1 -7.53 -5.67 14.31
N LYS A 2 -7.91 -4.52 13.77
CA LYS A 2 -9.30 -4.18 13.40
C LYS A 2 -9.38 -4.08 11.87
N THR A 3 -10.48 -4.58 11.29
CA THR A 3 -10.76 -4.49 9.86
C THR A 3 -12.00 -3.64 9.66
N THR A 4 -11.95 -2.68 8.73
CA THR A 4 -13.08 -1.82 8.36
C THR A 4 -13.15 -1.69 6.84
N HIS A 5 -14.30 -1.25 6.35
CA HIS A 5 -14.51 -0.92 4.92
C HIS A 5 -14.71 0.58 4.73
N THR A 6 -14.10 1.37 5.59
CA THR A 6 -14.17 2.83 5.58
C THR A 6 -12.77 3.43 5.58
N ILE A 7 -12.62 4.57 4.96
CA ILE A 7 -11.38 5.36 4.97
C ILE A 7 -11.27 6.05 6.35
N PRO A 8 -10.10 6.01 7.02
CA PRO A 8 -9.88 6.76 8.23
C PRO A 8 -10.13 8.27 8.02
N THR A 9 -10.78 8.94 8.98
CA THR A 9 -11.24 10.34 8.85
C THR A 9 -10.12 11.32 8.49
N HIS A 10 -8.90 11.08 8.98
CA HIS A 10 -7.74 11.97 8.76
C HIS A 10 -6.84 11.53 7.60
N SER A 11 -7.27 10.53 6.80
CA SER A 11 -6.49 10.07 5.65
C SER A 11 -6.60 11.03 4.46
N LEU A 12 -5.50 11.22 3.75
CA LEU A 12 -5.43 11.93 2.47
C LEU A 12 -6.31 11.27 1.39
N LEU A 13 -6.72 10.00 1.57
CA LEU A 13 -7.69 9.33 0.69
C LEU A 13 -9.12 9.86 0.85
N ASN A 14 -9.40 10.66 1.88
CA ASN A 14 -10.73 11.21 2.12
C ASN A 14 -10.98 12.46 1.26
N ASN A 15 -10.92 12.30 -0.05
CA ASN A 15 -10.90 13.34 -1.09
C ASN A 15 -12.19 13.40 -1.94
N ASN A 16 -13.31 12.88 -1.42
CA ASN A 16 -14.61 12.81 -2.10
C ASN A 16 -14.64 11.97 -3.40
N VAL A 17 -13.66 11.11 -3.62
CA VAL A 17 -13.69 10.15 -4.73
C VAL A 17 -14.58 8.96 -4.36
N ASN A 18 -15.43 8.54 -5.29
CA ASN A 18 -16.29 7.36 -5.12
C ASN A 18 -15.52 6.09 -5.49
N TYR A 19 -15.02 5.38 -4.50
CA TYR A 19 -14.31 4.12 -4.70
C TYR A 19 -15.27 2.92 -4.72
N GLN A 20 -15.07 1.98 -5.66
CA GLN A 20 -15.86 0.75 -5.74
C GLN A 20 -15.39 -0.34 -4.78
N TYR A 21 -14.19 -0.21 -4.25
CA TYR A 21 -13.65 -1.09 -3.23
C TYR A 21 -12.89 -0.29 -2.19
N ILE A 22 -13.12 -0.61 -0.92
CA ILE A 22 -12.40 -0.05 0.22
C ILE A 22 -12.17 -1.18 1.22
N ASP A 23 -10.94 -1.37 1.66
CA ASP A 23 -10.63 -2.09 2.88
C ASP A 23 -9.56 -1.36 3.68
N SER A 24 -9.63 -1.47 4.99
CA SER A 24 -8.70 -0.85 5.92
C SER A 24 -8.41 -1.80 7.07
N TYR A 25 -7.15 -2.04 7.30
CA TYR A 25 -6.62 -2.86 8.39
C TYR A 25 -5.82 -1.96 9.31
N GLN A 26 -6.12 -2.00 10.60
CA GLN A 26 -5.40 -1.18 11.59
C GLN A 26 -5.03 -1.99 12.82
N GLU A 27 -3.88 -1.67 13.39
CA GLU A 27 -3.38 -2.28 14.61
C GLU A 27 -2.59 -1.25 15.42
N THR A 28 -2.77 -1.29 16.72
CA THR A 28 -2.09 -0.40 17.66
C THR A 28 -0.87 -1.11 18.24
N PHE A 29 0.24 -0.38 18.38
CA PHE A 29 1.50 -0.88 18.90
C PHE A 29 2.21 0.18 19.74
N ILE A 30 3.23 -0.23 20.49
CA ILE A 30 4.05 0.67 21.32
C ILE A 30 5.36 0.93 20.58
N SER A 31 5.74 2.20 20.47
CA SER A 31 7.06 2.63 19.97
C SER A 31 7.41 4.02 20.49
N THR A 32 8.63 4.14 20.99
CA THR A 32 9.22 5.43 21.41
C THR A 32 9.84 6.20 20.26
N LYS A 33 9.98 5.53 19.08
CA LYS A 33 10.62 6.13 17.90
C LYS A 33 9.70 7.16 17.23
N THR A 34 10.30 8.20 16.69
CA THR A 34 9.64 9.02 15.67
C THR A 34 9.62 8.24 14.38
N ILE A 35 8.42 7.98 13.84
CA ILE A 35 8.21 7.22 12.62
C ILE A 35 7.64 8.18 11.57
N THR A 36 8.31 8.29 10.45
CA THR A 36 7.94 9.17 9.33
C THR A 36 7.18 8.39 8.25
N ALA A 37 6.56 9.11 7.30
CA ALA A 37 5.93 8.52 6.13
C ALA A 37 6.93 7.69 5.29
N GLU A 38 8.19 8.10 5.25
CA GLU A 38 9.27 7.37 4.56
C GLU A 38 9.56 6.03 5.23
N ASP A 39 9.58 5.99 6.58
CA ASP A 39 9.75 4.75 7.33
C ASP A 39 8.59 3.78 7.06
N LEU A 40 7.36 4.31 6.93
CA LEU A 40 6.19 3.50 6.54
C LEU A 40 6.37 2.89 5.16
N GLY A 41 6.82 3.69 4.19
CA GLY A 41 7.11 3.21 2.84
C GLY A 41 8.19 2.12 2.83
N LYS A 42 9.33 2.36 3.49
CA LYS A 42 10.42 1.38 3.62
C LYS A 42 9.93 0.08 4.27
N ALA A 43 9.20 0.19 5.39
CA ALA A 43 8.65 -0.97 6.08
C ALA A 43 7.65 -1.76 5.21
N PHE A 44 6.78 -1.08 4.46
CA PHE A 44 5.83 -1.71 3.54
C PHE A 44 6.54 -2.55 2.48
N PHE A 45 7.54 -1.99 1.83
CA PHE A 45 8.28 -2.70 0.80
C PHE A 45 9.24 -3.76 1.35
N ALA A 46 9.73 -3.63 2.58
CA ALA A 46 10.58 -4.64 3.22
C ALA A 46 9.80 -5.88 3.68
N THR A 47 8.51 -5.73 4.03
CA THR A 47 7.71 -6.79 4.67
C THR A 47 6.86 -7.64 3.73
N GLY A 48 6.86 -7.33 2.43
CA GLY A 48 6.14 -8.14 1.44
C GLY A 48 6.65 -9.60 1.46
N PRO A 49 5.77 -10.60 1.65
CA PRO A 49 6.17 -12.00 1.59
C PRO A 49 6.88 -12.32 0.26
N LYS A 50 7.90 -13.22 0.27
CA LYS A 50 8.67 -13.57 -0.94
C LYS A 50 7.80 -14.05 -2.10
N TRP A 51 6.68 -14.71 -1.81
CA TRP A 51 5.75 -15.20 -2.84
C TRP A 51 4.90 -14.09 -3.49
N VAL A 52 4.81 -12.89 -2.91
CA VAL A 52 4.21 -11.71 -3.57
C VAL A 52 4.98 -11.36 -4.85
N GLY A 53 6.31 -11.52 -4.85
CA GLY A 53 7.10 -11.40 -6.07
C GLY A 53 6.69 -12.40 -7.16
N ALA A 54 6.38 -13.64 -6.78
CA ALA A 54 5.88 -14.66 -7.73
C ALA A 54 4.48 -14.30 -8.27
N LEU A 55 3.60 -13.78 -7.41
CA LEU A 55 2.29 -13.26 -7.83
C LEU A 55 2.41 -12.05 -8.77
N MET A 56 3.33 -11.15 -8.51
CA MET A 56 3.60 -10.02 -9.41
C MET A 56 4.12 -10.51 -10.77
N ASN A 57 5.04 -11.49 -10.78
CA ASN A 57 5.50 -12.11 -12.03
C ASN A 57 4.36 -12.82 -12.78
N PHE A 58 3.44 -13.47 -12.08
CA PHE A 58 2.26 -14.10 -12.68
C PHE A 58 1.28 -13.06 -13.22
N ARG A 59 1.01 -12.00 -12.44
CA ARG A 59 0.25 -10.82 -12.90
C ARG A 59 0.86 -10.25 -14.17
N ASP A 60 2.18 -10.02 -14.18
CA ASP A 60 2.88 -9.43 -15.32
C ASP A 60 2.76 -10.28 -16.58
N LYS A 61 2.72 -11.61 -16.47
CA LYS A 61 2.45 -12.51 -17.59
C LYS A 61 1.04 -12.36 -18.15
N ILE A 62 0.02 -12.28 -17.27
CA ILE A 62 -1.38 -12.07 -17.68
C ILE A 62 -1.53 -10.69 -18.33
N VAL A 63 -0.97 -9.68 -17.68
CA VAL A 63 -1.03 -8.27 -18.09
C VAL A 63 -0.31 -8.06 -19.44
N SER A 64 0.84 -8.72 -19.65
CA SER A 64 1.57 -8.70 -20.93
C SER A 64 0.74 -9.34 -22.06
N ALA A 65 0.05 -10.45 -21.77
CA ALA A 65 -0.85 -11.07 -22.75
C ALA A 65 -2.05 -10.18 -23.13
N LEU A 66 -2.43 -9.25 -22.24
CA LEU A 66 -3.49 -8.28 -22.45
C LEU A 66 -2.98 -6.93 -23.00
N GLY A 67 -1.67 -6.81 -23.31
CA GLY A 67 -1.06 -5.58 -23.84
C GLY A 67 -0.91 -4.45 -22.82
N LEU A 68 -0.88 -4.76 -21.52
CA LEU A 68 -0.75 -3.80 -20.43
C LEU A 68 0.71 -3.67 -19.95
N LYS A 69 1.02 -2.60 -19.20
CA LYS A 69 2.38 -2.33 -18.70
C LYS A 69 2.83 -3.36 -17.66
N THR A 70 4.05 -3.85 -17.81
CA THR A 70 4.73 -4.72 -16.84
C THR A 70 5.60 -3.92 -15.87
N SER A 71 5.86 -4.48 -14.68
CA SER A 71 6.71 -3.85 -13.67
C SER A 71 8.19 -3.85 -14.07
N SER A 72 8.91 -2.76 -13.80
CA SER A 72 10.38 -2.71 -13.94
C SER A 72 11.06 -3.47 -12.81
N LYS A 73 12.05 -4.32 -13.15
CA LYS A 73 12.87 -5.04 -12.16
C LYS A 73 13.93 -4.11 -11.58
N VAL A 74 13.90 -3.87 -10.27
CA VAL A 74 14.96 -3.15 -9.56
C VAL A 74 15.97 -4.17 -9.05
N SER A 75 17.22 -4.10 -9.53
CA SER A 75 18.28 -5.08 -9.23
C SER A 75 18.83 -4.98 -7.79
N ASN A 76 18.80 -3.81 -7.16
CA ASN A 76 19.14 -3.62 -5.74
C ASN A 76 18.07 -2.81 -5.04
N ARG A 77 17.01 -3.51 -4.60
CA ARG A 77 15.80 -2.92 -4.02
C ARG A 77 16.08 -2.12 -2.75
N GLU A 78 16.95 -2.63 -1.87
CA GLU A 78 17.25 -1.99 -0.59
C GLU A 78 17.99 -0.67 -0.77
N ALA A 79 19.06 -0.66 -1.59
CA ALA A 79 19.76 0.57 -1.93
C ALA A 79 18.85 1.58 -2.65
N TYR A 80 17.96 1.09 -3.51
CA TYR A 80 16.98 1.93 -4.19
C TYR A 80 16.01 2.60 -3.20
N LEU A 81 15.42 1.83 -2.29
CA LEU A 81 14.48 2.33 -1.27
C LEU A 81 15.15 3.35 -0.33
N ASN A 82 16.43 3.16 0.00
CA ASN A 82 17.17 4.08 0.87
C ASN A 82 17.50 5.41 0.20
N ASN A 83 17.64 5.43 -1.13
CA ASN A 83 17.93 6.64 -1.91
C ASN A 83 16.69 7.35 -2.45
N LEU A 84 15.51 6.77 -2.26
CA LEU A 84 14.25 7.35 -2.70
C LEU A 84 13.87 8.54 -1.82
N LYS A 85 13.43 9.63 -2.42
CA LYS A 85 12.97 10.83 -1.68
C LYS A 85 11.54 10.69 -1.17
N TRP A 86 10.80 9.71 -1.70
CA TRP A 86 9.39 9.46 -1.38
C TRP A 86 8.49 10.67 -1.69
N GLU A 87 8.85 11.42 -2.74
CA GLU A 87 8.07 12.55 -3.22
C GLU A 87 7.06 12.12 -4.28
N ALA A 88 6.04 12.94 -4.49
CA ALA A 88 5.03 12.68 -5.52
C ALA A 88 5.69 12.51 -6.90
N GLY A 89 5.42 11.37 -7.55
CA GLY A 89 6.02 10.97 -8.81
C GLY A 89 7.11 9.91 -8.70
N ASP A 90 7.73 9.71 -7.53
CA ASP A 90 8.67 8.60 -7.32
C ASP A 90 7.96 7.26 -7.53
N GLN A 91 8.68 6.26 -8.06
CA GLN A 91 8.07 4.98 -8.44
C GLN A 91 8.89 3.79 -7.94
N ILE A 92 8.24 2.80 -7.36
CA ILE A 92 8.83 1.55 -6.88
C ILE A 92 8.07 0.37 -7.49
N GLY A 93 8.63 -0.24 -8.53
CA GLY A 93 7.92 -1.26 -9.30
C GLY A 93 6.67 -0.69 -9.96
N ILE A 94 5.50 -1.19 -9.61
CA ILE A 94 4.21 -0.66 -10.07
C ILE A 94 3.66 0.48 -9.20
N PHE A 95 4.24 0.70 -8.02
CA PHE A 95 3.74 1.71 -7.09
C PHE A 95 4.39 3.06 -7.36
N LYS A 96 3.58 4.03 -7.70
CA LYS A 96 3.95 5.44 -7.77
C LYS A 96 3.55 6.13 -6.48
N VAL A 97 4.35 7.05 -5.97
CA VAL A 97 3.98 7.93 -4.86
C VAL A 97 3.04 9.01 -5.41
N TYR A 98 1.86 9.13 -4.82
CA TYR A 98 0.85 10.11 -5.20
C TYR A 98 0.81 11.31 -4.27
N ASP A 99 0.95 11.06 -2.98
CA ASP A 99 0.90 12.11 -1.96
C ASP A 99 1.64 11.66 -0.70
N LYS A 100 2.11 12.63 0.09
CA LYS A 100 2.82 12.41 1.34
C LYS A 100 2.50 13.52 2.34
N SER A 101 2.24 13.14 3.58
CA SER A 101 2.23 14.03 4.75
C SER A 101 3.30 13.59 5.76
N ALA A 102 3.36 14.23 6.91
CA ALA A 102 4.31 13.83 7.95
C ALA A 102 4.12 12.39 8.45
N ASN A 103 2.88 11.90 8.42
CA ASN A 103 2.47 10.60 9.00
C ASN A 103 1.68 9.71 8.04
N GLU A 104 1.58 10.07 6.76
CA GLU A 104 0.88 9.28 5.76
C GLU A 104 1.62 9.28 4.43
N LEU A 105 1.65 8.11 3.78
CA LEU A 105 2.16 7.93 2.44
C LEU A 105 1.07 7.29 1.57
N ILE A 106 0.76 7.92 0.44
CA ILE A 106 -0.16 7.39 -0.58
C ILE A 106 0.64 6.87 -1.75
N ILE A 107 0.52 5.57 -2.02
CA ILE A 107 1.12 4.89 -3.17
C ILE A 107 0.05 4.20 -4.00
N GLY A 108 0.30 3.99 -5.27
CA GLY A 108 -0.70 3.32 -6.14
C GLY A 108 -0.29 3.28 -7.60
N GLU A 109 -1.26 3.04 -8.45
CA GLU A 109 -1.12 3.02 -9.91
C GLU A 109 -2.42 3.45 -10.57
N ASP A 110 -2.31 4.14 -11.72
CA ASP A 110 -3.42 4.41 -12.64
C ASP A 110 -3.25 3.53 -13.87
N ASP A 111 -4.29 2.73 -14.18
CA ASP A 111 -4.34 1.87 -15.36
C ASP A 111 -5.66 2.11 -16.14
N LYS A 112 -5.69 1.71 -17.39
CA LYS A 112 -6.87 1.82 -18.28
C LYS A 112 -8.12 1.13 -17.73
N HIS A 113 -7.96 0.16 -16.83
CA HIS A 113 -9.02 -0.73 -16.37
C HIS A 113 -9.40 -0.49 -14.92
N LEU A 114 -8.45 -0.10 -14.08
CA LEU A 114 -8.67 0.27 -12.69
C LEU A 114 -7.51 1.12 -12.15
N ASP A 115 -7.83 2.02 -11.24
CA ASP A 115 -6.87 2.73 -10.41
C ASP A 115 -6.93 2.19 -9.00
N PHE A 116 -5.77 2.10 -8.33
CA PHE A 116 -5.74 1.79 -6.93
C PHE A 116 -4.84 2.74 -6.14
N ARG A 117 -5.19 2.95 -4.89
CA ARG A 117 -4.37 3.68 -3.91
C ARG A 117 -4.25 2.86 -2.64
N VAL A 118 -3.07 2.91 -2.06
CA VAL A 118 -2.77 2.35 -0.74
C VAL A 118 -2.29 3.49 0.15
N SER A 119 -3.00 3.73 1.23
CA SER A 119 -2.59 4.64 2.29
C SER A 119 -1.87 3.85 3.37
N LEU A 120 -0.71 4.32 3.76
CA LEU A 120 0.04 3.91 4.93
C LEU A 120 -0.06 5.07 5.93
N LEU A 121 -0.96 4.99 6.90
CA LEU A 121 -1.26 6.08 7.83
C LEU A 121 -0.89 5.69 9.25
N LEU A 122 -0.03 6.49 9.88
CA LEU A 122 0.31 6.39 11.29
C LEU A 122 -0.44 7.47 12.07
N GLN A 123 -1.27 7.06 13.01
CA GLN A 123 -2.01 7.96 13.87
C GLN A 123 -1.47 7.90 15.31
N PRO A 124 -1.21 9.05 15.94
CA PRO A 124 -0.94 9.10 17.37
C PRO A 124 -2.20 8.69 18.12
N THR A 125 -2.02 8.21 19.34
CA THR A 125 -3.10 7.96 20.29
C THR A 125 -2.96 8.93 21.47
N GLU A 126 -3.87 8.88 22.44
CA GLU A 126 -3.78 9.68 23.66
C GLU A 126 -2.49 9.40 24.45
N ASN A 127 -1.99 8.16 24.36
CA ASN A 127 -0.70 7.79 24.92
C ASN A 127 0.41 8.02 23.88
N SER A 128 1.37 8.90 24.18
CA SER A 128 2.47 9.27 23.28
C SER A 128 3.34 8.10 22.80
N TYR A 129 3.41 7.02 23.59
CA TYR A 129 4.15 5.81 23.22
C TYR A 129 3.32 4.83 22.38
N GLN A 130 2.02 5.06 22.30
CA GLN A 130 1.10 4.19 21.57
C GLN A 130 0.78 4.81 20.22
N LYS A 131 0.87 4.04 19.15
CA LYS A 131 0.61 4.47 17.78
C LYS A 131 -0.32 3.47 17.10
N THR A 132 -1.19 3.96 16.23
CA THR A 132 -2.03 3.11 15.38
C THR A 132 -1.57 3.21 13.94
N LEU A 133 -1.12 2.09 13.37
CA LEU A 133 -0.82 1.99 11.94
C LEU A 133 -2.02 1.40 11.20
N SER A 134 -2.41 2.05 10.12
CA SER A 134 -3.42 1.54 9.20
C SER A 134 -2.88 1.42 7.78
N ILE A 135 -3.27 0.34 7.10
CA ILE A 135 -3.13 0.16 5.66
C ILE A 135 -4.54 0.18 5.08
N THR A 136 -4.83 1.19 4.28
CA THR A 136 -6.13 1.34 3.61
C THR A 136 -5.92 1.23 2.11
N THR A 137 -6.66 0.34 1.46
CA THR A 137 -6.65 0.20 0.01
C THR A 137 -7.99 0.63 -0.55
N VAL A 138 -7.94 1.47 -1.58
CA VAL A 138 -9.11 1.89 -2.35
C VAL A 138 -8.89 1.57 -3.82
N VAL A 139 -9.97 1.20 -4.52
CA VAL A 139 -9.93 0.88 -5.95
C VAL A 139 -11.09 1.57 -6.68
N THR A 140 -10.75 2.22 -7.79
CA THR A 140 -11.70 2.73 -8.78
C THR A 140 -11.65 1.84 -10.01
N ILE A 141 -12.78 1.28 -10.43
CA ILE A 141 -12.88 0.35 -11.54
C ILE A 141 -13.53 1.06 -12.73
N HIS A 142 -12.83 1.12 -13.87
CA HIS A 142 -13.26 1.89 -15.03
C HIS A 142 -14.14 1.09 -16.00
N ASN A 143 -14.00 -0.25 -16.05
CA ASN A 143 -14.70 -1.08 -17.04
C ASN A 143 -14.85 -2.55 -16.58
N THR A 144 -15.53 -3.35 -17.38
CA THR A 144 -15.79 -4.77 -17.10
C THR A 144 -14.51 -5.59 -16.99
N LEU A 145 -13.49 -5.25 -17.79
CA LEU A 145 -12.20 -5.95 -17.72
C LEU A 145 -11.51 -5.71 -16.37
N GLY A 146 -11.57 -4.48 -15.87
CA GLY A 146 -11.10 -4.15 -14.51
C GLY A 146 -11.84 -4.93 -13.42
N LYS A 147 -13.16 -5.12 -13.55
CA LYS A 147 -13.94 -5.96 -12.63
C LYS A 147 -13.46 -7.41 -12.65
N LEU A 148 -13.30 -7.97 -13.83
CA LEU A 148 -12.85 -9.36 -14.02
C LEU A 148 -11.43 -9.56 -13.49
N TYR A 149 -10.55 -8.59 -13.74
CA TYR A 149 -9.17 -8.58 -13.25
C TYR A 149 -9.10 -8.46 -11.72
N PHE A 150 -9.92 -7.63 -11.10
CA PHE A 150 -9.92 -7.40 -9.65
C PHE A 150 -10.53 -8.56 -8.85
N LEU A 151 -11.46 -9.33 -9.46
CA LEU A 151 -12.17 -10.41 -8.79
C LEU A 151 -11.25 -11.44 -8.10
N PRO A 152 -10.23 -12.01 -8.76
CA PRO A 152 -9.30 -12.93 -8.11
C PRO A 152 -8.32 -12.22 -7.16
N ILE A 153 -8.02 -10.93 -7.37
CA ILE A 153 -7.06 -10.18 -6.54
C ILE A 153 -7.62 -9.94 -5.14
N LYS A 154 -8.92 -9.65 -5.03
CA LYS A 154 -9.59 -9.30 -3.78
C LYS A 154 -9.33 -10.29 -2.63
N PRO A 155 -9.56 -11.62 -2.76
CA PRO A 155 -9.30 -12.55 -1.67
C PRO A 155 -7.81 -12.65 -1.31
N PHE A 156 -6.90 -12.59 -2.28
CA PHE A 156 -5.46 -12.57 -2.00
C PHE A 156 -5.06 -11.30 -1.24
N HIS A 157 -5.59 -10.15 -1.63
CA HIS A 157 -5.36 -8.87 -0.98
C HIS A 157 -5.78 -8.91 0.49
N GLN A 158 -6.98 -9.40 0.78
CA GLN A 158 -7.50 -9.56 2.14
C GLN A 158 -6.67 -10.52 3.00
N PHE A 159 -5.93 -11.43 2.40
CA PHE A 159 -5.03 -12.34 3.09
C PHE A 159 -3.62 -11.74 3.30
N ILE A 160 -3.13 -10.96 2.34
CA ILE A 160 -1.76 -10.41 2.33
C ILE A 160 -1.65 -9.19 3.25
N VAL A 161 -2.56 -8.23 3.10
CA VAL A 161 -2.42 -6.91 3.75
C VAL A 161 -2.37 -7.01 5.28
N PRO A 162 -3.20 -7.84 5.95
CA PRO A 162 -3.06 -8.04 7.39
C PRO A 162 -1.70 -8.60 7.85
N ARG A 163 -1.07 -9.42 7.00
CA ARG A 163 0.27 -9.97 7.30
C ARG A 163 1.37 -8.92 7.10
N MET A 164 1.22 -8.12 6.06
CA MET A 164 2.12 -6.99 5.82
C MET A 164 2.05 -5.98 6.97
N LEU A 165 0.85 -5.62 7.43
CA LEU A 165 0.65 -4.72 8.57
C LEU A 165 1.41 -5.22 9.81
N ARG A 166 1.26 -6.50 10.17
CA ARG A 166 1.99 -7.08 11.30
C ARG A 166 3.50 -7.10 11.10
N GLY A 167 3.95 -7.37 9.87
CA GLY A 167 5.36 -7.32 9.50
C GLY A 167 5.94 -5.92 9.64
N MET A 168 5.24 -4.90 9.15
CA MET A 168 5.61 -3.50 9.31
C MET A 168 5.72 -3.11 10.79
N ILE A 169 4.72 -3.45 11.61
CA ILE A 169 4.71 -3.16 13.04
C ILE A 169 5.92 -3.77 13.73
N LYS A 170 6.28 -5.04 13.44
CA LYS A 170 7.49 -5.67 13.99
C LYS A 170 8.76 -4.89 13.66
N GLY A 171 8.91 -4.40 12.43
CA GLY A 171 10.05 -3.60 12.03
C GLY A 171 10.08 -2.18 12.63
N LEU A 172 8.92 -1.56 12.79
CA LEU A 172 8.80 -0.20 13.31
C LEU A 172 8.85 -0.14 14.85
N ALA A 173 8.46 -1.20 15.55
CA ALA A 173 8.52 -1.30 17.01
C ALA A 173 9.90 -1.70 17.54
N ALA A 174 10.73 -2.38 16.73
CA ALA A 174 12.11 -2.73 17.06
C ALA A 174 13.01 -1.49 17.01
#